data_95cc569a1a9b6a5f9bdc0b635f8575f2
#
_entry.id   95cc569a1a9b6a5f9bdc0b635f8575f2
#
_cell.length_a   1.000
_cell.length_b   1.000
_cell.length_c   1.000
_cell.angle_alpha   90.00
_cell.angle_beta   90.00
_cell.angle_gamma   90.00
#
_symmetry.space_group_name_H-M   'P 1'
#
loop_
_entity.id
_entity.type
_entity.pdbx_description
1 polymer ?
#
loop_
_entity_poly.entity_id
_entity_poly.type
_entity_poly.pdbx_seq_one_letter_code
_entity_poly.pdbx_strand_id
1 'polypeptide(L)'
;MPWFQRADLSAVCGRSGTVAAVLALLVCGGCGEDRPRAYPTKGRVIFSDGTPVKLGTVELLSQNHDTTASGKIGEDGSFVLGTYTADDGACDGPHRAIVSQLMIFDGMVRHTTDHGSPVDPLYGSYTSSPLKVDIRRVAQNTLELKVEKAKKEPRQKSSGQAGKKQ
;
A
#
# COMPACT_ATOMS: atom_id res chain seq x y z
N MET A 1 -65.66 -62.98 -0.53
CA MET A 1 -64.25 -63.39 -0.76
C MET A 1 -63.77 -62.78 -2.02
N PRO A 2 -62.94 -61.78 -1.95
CA PRO A 2 -61.92 -61.58 -2.95
C PRO A 2 -60.60 -61.10 -2.34
N TRP A 3 -59.56 -61.53 -2.93
CA TRP A 3 -58.17 -61.30 -2.63
C TRP A 3 -57.69 -59.94 -3.10
N PHE A 4 -57.17 -59.14 -2.19
CA PHE A 4 -56.42 -57.95 -2.52
C PHE A 4 -54.95 -58.28 -2.65
N GLN A 5 -54.42 -58.20 -3.85
CA GLN A 5 -53.01 -58.33 -4.12
C GLN A 5 -52.33 -56.97 -3.94
N ARG A 6 -51.49 -56.82 -2.94
CA ARG A 6 -50.63 -55.63 -2.78
C ARG A 6 -49.54 -55.66 -3.81
N ALA A 7 -49.46 -54.68 -4.63
CA ALA A 7 -48.33 -54.41 -5.46
C ALA A 7 -47.25 -53.69 -4.65
N ASP A 8 -46.11 -54.30 -4.44
CA ASP A 8 -44.91 -53.71 -3.92
C ASP A 8 -44.29 -52.75 -4.92
N LEU A 9 -44.35 -51.48 -4.62
CA LEU A 9 -43.58 -50.42 -5.29
C LEU A 9 -42.39 -50.08 -4.42
N SER A 10 -41.39 -50.96 -4.40
CA SER A 10 -40.07 -50.68 -3.84
C SER A 10 -39.05 -50.74 -4.93
N ALA A 11 -38.21 -49.70 -4.94
CA ALA A 11 -36.94 -49.61 -5.67
C ALA A 11 -36.94 -48.96 -7.05
N VAL A 12 -37.09 -47.65 -7.10
CA VAL A 12 -36.22 -46.84 -7.96
C VAL A 12 -35.97 -45.46 -7.27
N CYS A 13 -35.14 -45.44 -6.27
CA CYS A 13 -34.61 -44.20 -5.75
C CYS A 13 -33.16 -44.48 -5.32
N GLY A 14 -32.22 -44.05 -6.10
CA GLY A 14 -30.89 -44.12 -5.53
C GLY A 14 -29.68 -44.20 -6.48
N ARG A 15 -29.67 -43.56 -7.61
CA ARG A 15 -28.37 -43.44 -8.34
C ARG A 15 -28.12 -42.11 -9.03
N SER A 16 -29.07 -41.19 -9.04
CA SER A 16 -28.88 -39.88 -9.73
C SER A 16 -28.44 -38.73 -8.82
N GLY A 17 -28.56 -38.90 -7.48
CA GLY A 17 -28.25 -37.83 -6.55
C GLY A 17 -26.75 -37.65 -6.22
N THR A 18 -25.99 -38.74 -6.30
CA THR A 18 -24.55 -38.73 -5.93
C THR A 18 -23.66 -38.12 -7.01
N VAL A 19 -24.03 -38.24 -8.29
CA VAL A 19 -23.25 -37.67 -9.39
C VAL A 19 -23.39 -36.14 -9.43
N ALA A 20 -24.57 -35.61 -9.12
CA ALA A 20 -24.80 -34.15 -9.09
C ALA A 20 -24.07 -33.48 -7.92
N ALA A 21 -23.95 -34.16 -6.77
CA ALA A 21 -23.25 -33.61 -5.60
C ALA A 21 -21.72 -33.56 -5.80
N VAL A 22 -21.15 -34.53 -6.52
CA VAL A 22 -19.71 -34.56 -6.83
C VAL A 22 -19.34 -33.51 -7.88
N LEU A 23 -20.23 -33.24 -8.83
CA LEU A 23 -19.99 -32.21 -9.86
C LEU A 23 -20.04 -30.78 -9.29
N ALA A 24 -20.87 -30.54 -8.25
CA ALA A 24 -20.94 -29.23 -7.57
C ALA A 24 -19.71 -28.90 -6.73
N LEU A 25 -18.96 -29.89 -6.25
CA LEU A 25 -17.73 -29.69 -5.47
C LEU A 25 -16.49 -29.32 -6.34
N LEU A 26 -16.54 -29.56 -7.64
CA LEU A 26 -15.44 -29.28 -8.56
C LEU A 26 -15.42 -27.82 -9.07
N VAL A 27 -16.49 -27.04 -8.84
CA VAL A 27 -16.58 -25.65 -9.32
C VAL A 27 -16.07 -24.63 -8.30
N CYS A 28 -15.79 -25.04 -7.05
CA CYS A 28 -15.20 -24.21 -6.01
C CYS A 28 -13.65 -24.21 -6.00
N GLY A 29 -13.01 -24.64 -7.08
CA GLY A 29 -11.59 -24.40 -7.37
C GLY A 29 -11.41 -22.90 -7.59
N GLY A 30 -11.32 -22.11 -6.51
CA GLY A 30 -11.15 -20.67 -6.54
C GLY A 30 -9.95 -20.32 -7.42
N CYS A 31 -10.11 -19.35 -8.29
CA CYS A 31 -9.02 -18.61 -8.90
C CYS A 31 -8.18 -18.03 -7.75
N GLY A 32 -7.23 -18.78 -7.24
CA GLY A 32 -6.15 -18.26 -6.42
C GLY A 32 -5.33 -17.38 -7.36
N GLU A 33 -5.55 -16.07 -7.30
CA GLU A 33 -4.67 -15.11 -7.92
C GLU A 33 -3.27 -15.35 -7.35
N ASP A 34 -2.32 -15.72 -8.19
CA ASP A 34 -0.93 -16.04 -7.80
C ASP A 34 -0.22 -14.72 -7.45
N ARG A 35 -0.65 -14.11 -6.34
CA ARG A 35 -0.08 -12.85 -5.85
C ARG A 35 1.18 -13.10 -5.05
N PRO A 36 2.26 -12.35 -5.32
CA PRO A 36 3.45 -12.39 -4.48
C PRO A 36 3.09 -12.14 -3.01
N ARG A 37 3.69 -12.89 -2.10
CA ARG A 37 3.41 -12.76 -0.68
C ARG A 37 3.97 -11.45 -0.14
N ALA A 38 3.15 -10.69 0.60
CA ALA A 38 3.61 -9.55 1.39
C ALA A 38 4.14 -10.01 2.76
N TYR A 39 5.16 -9.31 3.27
CA TYR A 39 5.79 -9.53 4.57
C TYR A 39 5.61 -8.29 5.43
N PRO A 40 5.12 -8.40 6.67
CA PRO A 40 4.90 -7.27 7.55
C PRO A 40 6.11 -6.35 7.60
N THR A 41 5.90 -5.09 7.32
CA THR A 41 6.97 -4.09 7.20
C THR A 41 6.55 -2.78 7.83
N LYS A 42 7.35 -2.31 8.78
CA LYS A 42 7.20 -1.01 9.43
C LYS A 42 8.52 -0.27 9.43
N GLY A 43 8.49 1.01 9.73
CA GLY A 43 9.73 1.78 9.80
C GLY A 43 9.55 3.19 10.31
N ARG A 44 10.60 3.98 10.14
CA ARG A 44 10.62 5.41 10.42
C ARG A 44 11.31 6.15 9.29
N VAL A 45 10.83 7.36 9.03
CA VAL A 45 11.49 8.33 8.16
C VAL A 45 12.07 9.42 9.03
N ILE A 46 13.38 9.63 8.93
CA ILE A 46 14.10 10.65 9.68
C ILE A 46 14.94 11.52 8.74
N PHE A 47 15.12 12.75 9.12
CA PHE A 47 16.13 13.60 8.48
C PHE A 47 17.53 13.20 8.93
N SER A 48 18.56 13.62 8.17
CA SER A 48 19.97 13.35 8.52
C SER A 48 20.40 13.91 9.89
N ASP A 49 19.68 14.92 10.41
CA ASP A 49 19.89 15.45 11.76
C ASP A 49 19.17 14.65 12.87
N GLY A 50 18.53 13.52 12.53
CA GLY A 50 17.80 12.66 13.44
C GLY A 50 16.36 13.10 13.76
N THR A 51 15.90 14.27 13.27
CA THR A 51 14.52 14.70 13.48
C THR A 51 13.54 13.89 12.63
N PRO A 52 12.35 13.54 13.14
CA PRO A 52 11.38 12.78 12.36
C PRO A 52 10.78 13.62 11.22
N VAL A 53 10.49 12.97 10.09
CA VAL A 53 9.61 13.54 9.07
C VAL A 53 8.19 13.45 9.59
N LYS A 54 7.49 14.56 9.60
CA LYS A 54 6.09 14.63 10.04
C LYS A 54 5.18 14.64 8.82
N LEU A 55 4.23 13.74 8.82
CA LEU A 55 3.22 13.61 7.78
C LEU A 55 3.80 13.37 6.36
N GLY A 56 3.09 12.62 5.59
CA GLY A 56 3.50 12.25 4.26
C GLY A 56 3.17 10.79 3.95
N THR A 57 3.75 10.29 2.88
CA THR A 57 3.59 8.91 2.43
C THR A 57 4.94 8.33 2.04
N VAL A 58 5.20 7.10 2.46
CA VAL A 58 6.27 6.25 1.94
C VAL A 58 5.67 5.33 0.90
N GLU A 59 6.35 5.17 -0.24
CA GLU A 59 6.00 4.15 -1.23
C GLU A 59 7.23 3.35 -1.61
N LEU A 60 7.05 2.05 -1.75
CA LEU A 60 8.07 1.09 -2.18
C LEU A 60 7.62 0.42 -3.47
N LEU A 61 8.36 0.66 -4.56
CA LEU A 61 8.16 -0.02 -5.84
C LEU A 61 9.06 -1.25 -5.90
N SER A 62 8.46 -2.42 -5.99
CA SER A 62 9.19 -3.68 -6.13
C SER A 62 9.97 -3.73 -7.46
N GLN A 63 11.18 -4.30 -7.40
CA GLN A 63 11.99 -4.54 -8.60
C GLN A 63 11.75 -5.95 -9.18
N ASN A 64 11.20 -6.87 -8.39
CA ASN A 64 10.99 -8.27 -8.76
C ASN A 64 9.53 -8.57 -9.09
N HIS A 65 8.61 -7.73 -8.59
CA HIS A 65 7.18 -7.94 -8.71
C HIS A 65 6.53 -6.65 -9.22
N ASP A 66 5.43 -6.77 -9.94
CA ASP A 66 4.65 -5.60 -10.36
C ASP A 66 3.72 -5.14 -9.21
N THR A 67 4.35 -4.73 -8.11
CA THR A 67 3.64 -4.32 -6.88
C THR A 67 4.25 -3.08 -6.26
N THR A 68 3.40 -2.28 -5.63
CA THR A 68 3.77 -1.12 -4.84
C THR A 68 3.19 -1.27 -3.44
N ALA A 69 4.02 -1.11 -2.42
CA ALA A 69 3.58 -1.01 -1.04
C ALA A 69 3.61 0.46 -0.60
N SER A 70 2.60 0.90 0.14
CA SER A 70 2.52 2.28 0.62
C SER A 70 2.14 2.36 2.09
N GLY A 71 2.53 3.46 2.75
CA GLY A 71 2.18 3.71 4.14
C GLY A 71 2.23 5.19 4.48
N LYS A 72 1.30 5.64 5.34
CA LYS A 72 1.27 7.01 5.83
C LYS A 72 2.33 7.21 6.91
N ILE A 73 2.98 8.36 6.90
CA ILE A 73 3.95 8.78 7.91
C ILE A 73 3.20 9.49 9.03
N GLY A 74 3.38 9.04 10.26
CA GLY A 74 2.86 9.66 11.46
C GLY A 74 3.68 10.88 11.92
N GLU A 75 3.23 11.54 12.98
CA GLU A 75 3.90 12.73 13.55
C GLU A 75 5.29 12.43 14.13
N ASP A 76 5.53 11.20 14.54
CA ASP A 76 6.82 10.69 15.04
C ASP A 76 7.72 10.12 13.94
N GLY A 77 7.31 10.21 12.67
CA GLY A 77 8.00 9.67 11.52
C GLY A 77 7.75 8.18 11.28
N SER A 78 6.98 7.49 12.12
CA SER A 78 6.68 6.07 11.96
C SER A 78 5.73 5.81 10.80
N PHE A 79 5.87 4.63 10.18
CA PHE A 79 4.95 4.15 9.14
C PHE A 79 4.80 2.63 9.21
N VAL A 80 3.68 2.14 8.68
CA VAL A 80 3.44 0.73 8.40
C VAL A 80 3.04 0.62 6.94
N LEU A 81 3.54 -0.39 6.24
CA LEU A 81 3.27 -0.57 4.81
C LEU A 81 2.15 -1.56 4.56
N GLY A 82 1.42 -1.32 3.49
CA GLY A 82 0.45 -2.26 2.92
C GLY A 82 0.57 -2.32 1.40
N THR A 83 0.46 -3.54 0.85
CA THR A 83 0.49 -3.82 -0.60
C THR A 83 -0.90 -4.14 -1.12
N TYR A 84 -1.57 -5.12 -0.55
CA TYR A 84 -2.90 -5.59 -0.97
C TYR A 84 -4.00 -5.18 0.01
N THR A 85 -3.64 -5.13 1.27
CA THR A 85 -4.51 -4.67 2.36
C THR A 85 -3.72 -3.76 3.29
N ALA A 86 -4.41 -3.03 4.16
CA ALA A 86 -3.73 -2.21 5.15
C ALA A 86 -2.80 -3.09 6.02
N ASP A 87 -1.57 -2.61 6.21
CA ASP A 87 -0.58 -3.16 7.14
C ASP A 87 -0.06 -4.58 6.83
N ASP A 88 -0.38 -5.15 5.64
CA ASP A 88 0.10 -6.48 5.24
C ASP A 88 1.59 -6.50 4.86
N GLY A 89 2.20 -5.32 4.69
CA GLY A 89 3.61 -5.16 4.43
C GLY A 89 3.98 -4.97 2.96
N ALA A 90 5.16 -5.44 2.57
CA ALA A 90 5.67 -5.36 1.20
C ALA A 90 6.13 -6.74 0.71
N CYS A 91 6.14 -6.96 -0.61
CA CYS A 91 6.68 -8.19 -1.22
C CYS A 91 8.18 -8.30 -0.94
N ASP A 92 8.73 -9.51 -1.03
CA ASP A 92 10.16 -9.71 -0.82
C ASP A 92 11.02 -9.20 -1.98
N GLY A 93 12.30 -8.94 -1.66
CA GLY A 93 13.31 -8.50 -2.60
C GLY A 93 13.59 -7.00 -2.61
N PRO A 94 14.36 -6.52 -3.61
CA PRO A 94 14.79 -5.13 -3.70
C PRO A 94 13.65 -4.21 -4.14
N HIS A 95 13.60 -3.02 -3.53
CA HIS A 95 12.63 -1.97 -3.83
C HIS A 95 13.32 -0.62 -4.00
N ARG A 96 12.74 0.21 -4.86
CA ARG A 96 13.01 1.65 -4.88
C ARG A 96 11.98 2.32 -3.96
N ALA A 97 12.44 3.26 -3.14
CA ALA A 97 11.58 3.96 -2.21
C ALA A 97 11.46 5.44 -2.55
N ILE A 98 10.29 5.99 -2.29
CA ILE A 98 10.04 7.42 -2.31
C ILE A 98 9.38 7.88 -1.02
N VAL A 99 9.60 9.15 -0.69
CA VAL A 99 8.97 9.85 0.42
C VAL A 99 8.35 11.11 -0.13
N SER A 100 7.03 11.20 -0.08
CA SER A 100 6.29 12.37 -0.56
C SER A 100 5.54 13.05 0.58
N GLN A 101 5.62 14.39 0.62
CA GLN A 101 4.82 15.23 1.50
C GLN A 101 3.96 16.15 0.65
N LEU A 102 2.65 16.07 0.80
CA LEU A 102 1.76 17.04 0.21
C LEU A 102 1.62 18.23 1.16
N MET A 103 2.39 19.28 0.94
CA MET A 103 2.24 20.54 1.65
C MET A 103 1.28 21.45 0.87
N ILE A 104 0.07 21.62 1.37
CA ILE A 104 -0.89 22.55 0.79
C ILE A 104 -0.64 23.93 1.41
N PHE A 105 -0.04 24.81 0.62
CA PHE A 105 0.14 26.21 0.95
C PHE A 105 -1.03 27.03 0.39
N ASP A 106 -2.25 26.83 0.91
CA ASP A 106 -3.31 27.74 0.63
C ASP A 106 -3.28 28.85 1.70
N GLY A 107 -3.12 30.08 1.29
CA GLY A 107 -3.07 31.25 2.18
C GLY A 107 -4.40 31.56 2.87
N MET A 108 -5.44 30.77 2.65
CA MET A 108 -6.79 30.99 3.15
C MET A 108 -7.16 30.18 4.38
N VAL A 109 -6.48 29.06 4.63
CA VAL A 109 -6.76 28.19 5.78
C VAL A 109 -5.56 28.18 6.73
N ARG A 110 -5.77 28.60 7.98
CA ARG A 110 -4.78 28.37 9.03
C ARG A 110 -4.81 26.90 9.40
N HIS A 111 -3.86 26.14 8.84
CA HIS A 111 -3.64 24.78 9.30
C HIS A 111 -3.03 24.79 10.70
N THR A 112 -3.68 24.12 11.64
CA THR A 112 -3.17 23.94 13.01
C THR A 112 -2.16 22.79 13.09
N THR A 113 -2.02 21.99 12.02
CA THR A 113 -1.14 20.83 11.99
C THR A 113 0.29 21.24 11.67
N ASP A 114 1.21 20.88 12.54
CA ASP A 114 2.65 21.06 12.29
C ASP A 114 3.16 20.00 11.30
N HIS A 115 3.37 20.40 10.07
CA HIS A 115 3.92 19.53 9.01
C HIS A 115 5.44 19.33 9.12
N GLY A 116 6.09 19.96 10.07
CA GLY A 116 7.54 19.89 10.24
C GLY A 116 8.32 20.55 9.11
N SER A 117 9.57 20.14 8.94
CA SER A 117 10.40 20.57 7.81
C SER A 117 10.01 19.84 6.54
N PRO A 118 10.04 20.51 5.37
CA PRO A 118 9.77 19.85 4.09
C PRO A 118 10.92 18.89 3.72
N VAL A 119 10.56 17.75 3.14
CA VAL A 119 11.49 16.79 2.54
C VAL A 119 11.96 17.34 1.18
N ASP A 120 13.23 17.14 0.85
CA ASP A 120 13.78 17.54 -0.44
C ASP A 120 13.00 16.83 -1.57
N PRO A 121 12.52 17.57 -2.59
CA PRO A 121 11.78 17.01 -3.72
C PRO A 121 12.48 15.85 -4.45
N LEU A 122 13.81 15.73 -4.31
CA LEU A 122 14.59 14.60 -4.81
C LEU A 122 14.00 13.26 -4.43
N TYR A 123 13.46 13.13 -3.21
CA TYR A 123 12.90 11.89 -2.68
C TYR A 123 11.49 11.58 -3.16
N GLY A 124 10.82 12.52 -3.83
CA GLY A 124 9.42 12.40 -4.24
C GLY A 124 9.19 11.63 -5.55
N SER A 125 10.24 11.15 -6.21
CA SER A 125 10.11 10.42 -7.49
C SER A 125 11.02 9.21 -7.53
N TYR A 126 10.53 8.09 -8.08
CA TYR A 126 11.36 6.88 -8.29
C TYR A 126 12.54 7.10 -9.23
N THR A 127 12.48 8.11 -10.09
CA THR A 127 13.59 8.44 -11.01
C THR A 127 14.73 9.11 -10.30
N SER A 128 14.44 9.99 -9.33
CA SER A 128 15.44 10.81 -8.64
C SER A 128 15.82 10.29 -7.26
N SER A 129 14.93 9.58 -6.57
CA SER A 129 15.18 9.10 -5.22
C SER A 129 16.34 8.11 -5.15
N PRO A 130 17.33 8.35 -4.28
CA PRO A 130 18.41 7.42 -4.04
C PRO A 130 18.05 6.27 -3.10
N LEU A 131 16.84 6.30 -2.49
CA LEU A 131 16.43 5.34 -1.49
C LEU A 131 16.20 3.96 -2.11
N LYS A 132 16.88 2.96 -1.55
CA LYS A 132 16.72 1.55 -1.90
C LYS A 132 16.62 0.75 -0.63
N VAL A 133 15.71 -0.21 -0.59
CA VAL A 133 15.49 -1.11 0.53
C VAL A 133 15.35 -2.54 0.04
N ASP A 134 15.66 -3.49 0.89
CA ASP A 134 15.48 -4.92 0.61
C ASP A 134 14.55 -5.53 1.66
N ILE A 135 13.47 -6.12 1.18
CA ILE A 135 12.47 -6.76 2.04
C ILE A 135 12.77 -8.25 2.13
N ARG A 136 12.94 -8.73 3.34
CA ARG A 136 13.29 -10.12 3.63
C ARG A 136 12.05 -10.94 3.97
N ARG A 137 12.13 -12.24 3.71
CA ARG A 137 11.11 -13.23 4.07
C ARG A 137 11.16 -13.57 5.57
N VAL A 138 10.85 -12.58 6.41
CA VAL A 138 10.88 -12.69 7.88
C VAL A 138 9.53 -12.30 8.47
N ALA A 139 9.31 -12.63 9.74
CA ALA A 139 8.05 -12.30 10.43
C ALA A 139 7.76 -10.80 10.47
N GLN A 140 8.80 -9.96 10.52
CA GLN A 140 8.67 -8.51 10.47
C GLN A 140 9.96 -7.86 9.95
N ASN A 141 9.81 -6.97 8.96
CA ASN A 141 10.86 -6.07 8.51
C ASN A 141 10.76 -4.74 9.26
N THR A 142 11.92 -4.15 9.58
CA THR A 142 12.00 -2.80 10.17
C THR A 142 12.94 -1.96 9.32
N LEU A 143 12.45 -0.82 8.85
CA LEU A 143 13.16 0.07 7.94
C LEU A 143 13.45 1.41 8.63
N GLU A 144 14.61 1.99 8.32
CA GLU A 144 14.92 3.39 8.61
C GLU A 144 15.28 4.09 7.31
N LEU A 145 14.47 5.07 6.93
CA LEU A 145 14.68 5.86 5.73
C LEU A 145 15.22 7.23 6.13
N LYS A 146 16.43 7.55 5.63
CA LYS A 146 17.08 8.85 5.87
C LYS A 146 16.89 9.75 4.68
N VAL A 147 16.40 10.95 4.92
CA VAL A 147 16.14 11.97 3.89
C VAL A 147 16.75 13.31 4.29
N GLU A 148 16.92 14.19 3.32
CA GLU A 148 17.38 15.55 3.54
C GLU A 148 16.18 16.52 3.56
N LYS A 149 16.37 17.63 4.27
CA LYS A 149 15.41 18.74 4.25
C LYS A 149 15.52 19.49 2.93
N ALA A 150 14.39 19.95 2.41
CA ALA A 150 14.39 20.80 1.24
C ALA A 150 15.26 22.06 1.47
N LYS A 151 16.11 22.35 0.51
CA LYS A 151 16.88 23.60 0.53
C LYS A 151 15.89 24.76 0.39
N LYS A 152 15.99 25.78 1.26
CA LYS A 152 15.24 27.01 1.09
C LYS A 152 15.67 27.67 -0.22
N GLU A 153 14.84 27.59 -1.25
CA GLU A 153 15.05 28.46 -2.42
C GLU A 153 14.96 29.91 -1.98
N PRO A 154 15.90 30.77 -2.43
CA PRO A 154 15.79 32.21 -2.19
C PRO A 154 14.47 32.67 -2.84
N ARG A 155 13.57 33.22 -2.02
CA ARG A 155 12.26 33.72 -2.44
C ARG A 155 12.46 34.65 -3.65
N GLN A 156 12.13 34.22 -4.83
CA GLN A 156 12.04 35.10 -6.00
C GLN A 156 11.02 36.18 -5.63
N LYS A 157 11.52 37.43 -5.46
CA LYS A 157 10.66 38.59 -5.35
C LYS A 157 9.84 38.62 -6.62
N SER A 158 8.54 38.35 -6.53
CA SER A 158 7.62 38.61 -7.63
C SER A 158 7.80 40.08 -8.00
N SER A 159 8.40 40.34 -9.17
CA SER A 159 8.45 41.65 -9.76
C SER A 159 7.01 42.06 -10.05
N GLY A 160 6.45 42.91 -9.16
CA GLY A 160 5.14 43.51 -9.36
C GLY A 160 5.14 44.21 -10.68
N GLN A 161 4.34 43.75 -11.62
CA GLN A 161 3.98 44.51 -12.78
C GLN A 161 3.23 45.75 -12.34
N ALA A 162 3.95 46.87 -12.28
CA ALA A 162 3.36 48.20 -12.15
C ALA A 162 2.46 48.40 -13.36
N GLY A 163 1.15 48.34 -13.12
CA GLY A 163 0.14 48.69 -14.11
C GLY A 163 0.33 50.15 -14.53
N LYS A 164 0.72 50.34 -15.78
CA LYS A 164 0.77 51.63 -16.46
C LYS A 164 -0.67 52.04 -16.74
N LYS A 165 -1.18 53.02 -15.98
CA LYS A 165 -2.40 53.75 -16.34
C LYS A 165 -2.11 54.63 -17.57
N GLN A 166 -2.88 54.48 -18.58
CA GLN A 166 -3.22 55.52 -19.57
C GLN A 166 -4.71 55.78 -19.54
#